data_6e931784d67d69bba06b7a8023bfc629
#
_entry.id   6e931784d67d69bba06b7a8023bfc629
#
_cell.length_a   1.000
_cell.length_b   1.000
_cell.length_c   1.000
_cell.angle_alpha   90.00
_cell.angle_beta   90.00
_cell.angle_gamma   90.00
#
_symmetry.space_group_name_H-M   'P 1'
#
loop_
_entity.id
_entity.type
_entity.pdbx_description
1 polymer ?
#
loop_
_entity_poly.entity_id
_entity_poly.type
_entity_poly.pdbx_seq_one_letter_code
_entity_poly.pdbx_strand_id
1 'polypeptide(L)'
;MLKLRHIAAVLVYNLIAVHLPNSHQRFNFGGGRLRALCAREMLACCGQDINIERNARFGRNVELGDHSGIGVNASIADGTRIGRDVMMGPDCVILNRNHRIDDVTIPMRLQGYSDIQPVTIENDVWIGGRVTIFPV
;
A
#
# COMPACT_ATOMS: atom_id res chain seq x y z
N MET A 1 11.97 19.25 -11.29
CA MET A 1 10.54 19.09 -11.59
C MET A 1 9.92 17.83 -10.99
N LEU A 2 10.54 16.66 -11.12
CA LEU A 2 10.04 15.40 -10.53
C LEU A 2 9.77 15.49 -9.01
N LYS A 3 10.68 16.11 -8.24
CA LYS A 3 10.51 16.29 -6.79
C LYS A 3 9.29 17.13 -6.40
N LEU A 4 8.98 18.18 -7.17
CA LEU A 4 7.85 19.06 -6.85
C LEU A 4 6.50 18.39 -7.09
N ARG A 5 6.35 17.63 -8.18
CA ARG A 5 5.14 16.84 -8.47
C ARG A 5 4.90 15.78 -7.40
N HIS A 6 5.95 15.08 -6.99
CA HIS A 6 5.87 14.10 -5.92
C HIS A 6 5.41 14.72 -4.60
N ILE A 7 6.01 15.85 -4.19
CA ILE A 7 5.62 16.56 -2.97
C ILE A 7 4.16 17.02 -3.04
N ALA A 8 3.75 17.60 -4.16
CA ALA A 8 2.37 18.02 -4.36
C ALA A 8 1.39 16.82 -4.29
N ALA A 9 1.74 15.70 -4.93
CA ALA A 9 0.92 14.48 -4.88
C ALA A 9 0.78 13.94 -3.45
N VAL A 10 1.87 13.90 -2.68
CA VAL A 10 1.87 13.47 -1.28
C VAL A 10 0.96 14.37 -0.43
N LEU A 11 1.06 15.69 -0.61
CA LEU A 11 0.20 16.65 0.13
C LEU A 11 -1.28 16.48 -0.24
N VAL A 12 -1.60 16.45 -1.53
CA VAL A 12 -2.98 16.25 -2.00
C VAL A 12 -3.54 14.91 -1.56
N TYR A 13 -2.73 13.86 -1.62
CA TYR A 13 -3.14 12.53 -1.16
C TYR A 13 -3.50 12.54 0.32
N ASN A 14 -2.59 12.98 1.18
CA ASN A 14 -2.76 12.88 2.64
C ASN A 14 -3.78 13.88 3.20
N LEU A 15 -3.92 15.06 2.61
CA LEU A 15 -4.83 16.09 3.12
C LEU A 15 -6.25 15.97 2.56
N ILE A 16 -6.41 15.42 1.36
CA ILE A 16 -7.69 15.41 0.64
C ILE A 16 -8.07 14.01 0.18
N ALA A 17 -7.30 13.44 -0.75
CA ALA A 17 -7.73 12.28 -1.53
C ALA A 17 -7.98 11.04 -0.68
N VAL A 18 -7.15 10.79 0.32
CA VAL A 18 -7.26 9.64 1.24
C VAL A 18 -8.56 9.64 2.05
N HIS A 19 -9.15 10.81 2.28
CA HIS A 19 -10.37 10.99 3.06
C HIS A 19 -11.66 10.91 2.22
N LEU A 20 -11.55 11.04 0.90
CA LEU A 20 -12.70 10.97 0.00
C LEU A 20 -13.35 9.57 0.03
N PRO A 21 -14.65 9.48 -0.26
CA PRO A 21 -15.38 8.21 -0.25
C PRO A 21 -14.76 7.13 -1.14
N ASN A 22 -15.08 5.87 -0.85
CA ASN A 22 -14.63 4.71 -1.63
C ASN A 22 -15.13 4.76 -3.08
N SER A 23 -14.41 4.09 -3.97
CA SER A 23 -14.73 4.05 -5.41
C SER A 23 -16.13 3.51 -5.70
N HIS A 24 -16.63 2.58 -4.88
CA HIS A 24 -17.93 1.94 -5.05
C HIS A 24 -19.12 2.72 -4.47
N GLN A 25 -18.87 3.82 -3.77
CA GLN A 25 -19.95 4.64 -3.23
C GLN A 25 -20.60 5.49 -4.32
N ARG A 26 -21.95 5.59 -4.27
CA ARG A 26 -22.75 6.33 -5.25
C ARG A 26 -22.27 7.79 -5.42
N PHE A 27 -21.85 8.43 -4.34
CA PHE A 27 -21.30 9.78 -4.31
C PHE A 27 -19.83 9.73 -3.90
N ASN A 28 -18.96 9.29 -4.80
CA ASN A 28 -17.53 9.17 -4.54
C ASN A 28 -16.72 10.43 -4.85
N PHE A 29 -17.35 11.48 -5.43
CA PHE A 29 -16.73 12.76 -5.79
C PHE A 29 -15.41 12.62 -6.57
N GLY A 30 -15.25 11.55 -7.33
CA GLY A 30 -14.00 11.27 -8.05
C GLY A 30 -12.82 10.86 -7.16
N GLY A 31 -13.09 10.48 -5.90
CA GLY A 31 -12.06 10.14 -4.93
C GLY A 31 -11.10 9.04 -5.41
N GLY A 32 -11.60 7.99 -6.05
CA GLY A 32 -10.76 6.92 -6.61
C GLY A 32 -9.81 7.41 -7.70
N ARG A 33 -10.31 8.28 -8.61
CA ARG A 33 -9.48 8.88 -9.67
C ARG A 33 -8.40 9.79 -9.10
N LEU A 34 -8.74 10.61 -8.12
CA LEU A 34 -7.77 11.51 -7.48
C LEU A 34 -6.69 10.71 -6.74
N ARG A 35 -7.07 9.66 -6.00
CA ARG A 35 -6.10 8.77 -5.34
C ARG A 35 -5.19 8.09 -6.35
N ALA A 36 -5.72 7.57 -7.45
CA ALA A 36 -4.92 6.95 -8.50
C ALA A 36 -3.94 7.93 -9.16
N LEU A 37 -4.36 9.18 -9.41
CA LEU A 37 -3.47 10.22 -9.94
C LEU A 37 -2.32 10.55 -8.99
N CYS A 38 -2.62 10.71 -7.71
CA CYS A 38 -1.59 10.93 -6.69
C CYS A 38 -0.65 9.72 -6.60
N ALA A 39 -1.18 8.50 -6.57
CA ALA A 39 -0.40 7.27 -6.46
C ALA A 39 0.60 7.11 -7.60
N ARG A 40 0.27 7.54 -8.82
CA ARG A 40 1.20 7.52 -9.97
C ARG A 40 2.48 8.32 -9.74
N GLU A 41 2.41 9.40 -8.97
CA GLU A 41 3.56 10.22 -8.62
C GLU A 41 4.25 9.75 -7.31
N MET A 42 3.58 8.92 -6.52
CA MET A 42 4.06 8.47 -5.20
C MET A 42 4.71 7.10 -5.23
N LEU A 43 4.23 6.18 -6.07
CA LEU A 43 4.73 4.81 -6.21
C LEU A 43 6.03 4.76 -7.01
N ALA A 44 6.88 3.76 -6.72
CA ALA A 44 8.12 3.53 -7.49
C ALA A 44 7.81 3.10 -8.93
N CYS A 45 6.79 2.25 -9.09
CA CYS A 45 6.26 1.83 -10.38
C CYS A 45 4.74 1.74 -10.28
N CYS A 46 4.04 2.26 -11.28
CA CYS A 46 2.59 2.30 -11.29
C CYS A 46 2.04 1.91 -12.67
N GLY A 47 1.25 0.84 -12.69
CA GLY A 47 0.57 0.34 -13.86
C GLY A 47 -0.62 1.19 -14.30
N GLN A 48 -1.33 0.70 -15.32
CA GLN A 48 -2.56 1.32 -15.83
C GLN A 48 -3.79 0.81 -15.05
N ASP A 49 -4.86 1.60 -15.07
CA ASP A 49 -6.17 1.26 -14.50
C ASP A 49 -6.11 0.75 -13.05
N ILE A 50 -5.25 1.38 -12.26
CA ILE A 50 -5.12 1.06 -10.84
C ILE A 50 -6.28 1.62 -10.03
N ASN A 51 -6.63 0.94 -8.94
CA ASN A 51 -7.60 1.42 -7.96
C ASN A 51 -6.96 1.57 -6.58
N ILE A 52 -7.02 2.77 -6.02
CA ILE A 52 -6.59 3.05 -4.65
C ILE A 52 -7.81 3.45 -3.84
N GLU A 53 -8.13 2.66 -2.83
CA GLU A 53 -9.29 2.90 -2.00
C GLU A 53 -9.01 3.87 -0.83
N ARG A 54 -10.09 4.27 -0.16
CA ARG A 54 -10.04 5.20 0.97
C ARG A 54 -9.09 4.71 2.05
N ASN A 55 -8.34 5.64 2.63
CA ASN A 55 -7.45 5.42 3.76
C ASN A 55 -6.34 4.38 3.51
N ALA A 56 -6.03 4.08 2.25
CA ALA A 56 -4.90 3.25 1.89
C ALA A 56 -3.58 3.97 2.18
N ARG A 57 -2.64 3.28 2.81
CA ARG A 57 -1.28 3.75 3.11
C ARG A 57 -0.27 2.83 2.46
N PHE A 58 0.72 3.39 1.82
CA PHE A 58 1.76 2.61 1.13
C PHE A 58 3.09 3.35 1.14
N GLY A 59 4.17 2.59 1.17
CA GLY A 59 5.53 3.12 1.14
C GLY A 59 5.88 3.67 -0.25
N ARG A 60 6.94 4.47 -0.30
CA ARG A 60 7.42 5.15 -1.51
C ARG A 60 7.95 4.18 -2.57
N ASN A 61 8.57 3.08 -2.13
CA ASN A 61 9.17 2.07 -3.02
C ASN A 61 8.22 0.91 -3.32
N VAL A 62 6.91 1.12 -3.17
CA VAL A 62 5.89 0.13 -3.56
C VAL A 62 5.70 0.16 -5.08
N GLU A 63 5.63 -1.02 -5.68
CA GLU A 63 5.31 -1.21 -7.09
C GLU A 63 3.90 -1.80 -7.22
N LEU A 64 3.09 -1.26 -8.13
CA LEU A 64 1.71 -1.72 -8.38
C LEU A 64 1.51 -1.95 -9.88
N GLY A 65 1.17 -3.18 -10.25
CA GLY A 65 0.94 -3.59 -11.63
C GLY A 65 -0.41 -3.13 -12.20
N ASP A 66 -0.59 -3.37 -13.50
CA ASP A 66 -1.81 -3.01 -14.24
C ASP A 66 -3.05 -3.66 -13.62
N HIS A 67 -4.17 -2.95 -13.64
CA HIS A 67 -5.49 -3.40 -13.18
C HIS A 67 -5.53 -3.88 -11.71
N SER A 68 -4.53 -3.48 -10.92
CA SER A 68 -4.42 -3.89 -9.53
C SER A 68 -4.92 -2.82 -8.58
N GLY A 69 -5.35 -3.25 -7.38
CA GLY A 69 -5.92 -2.37 -6.38
C GLY A 69 -5.28 -2.50 -5.00
N ILE A 70 -5.25 -1.38 -4.29
CA ILE A 70 -4.96 -1.31 -2.86
C ILE A 70 -6.27 -1.06 -2.13
N GLY A 71 -6.65 -1.97 -1.25
CA GLY A 71 -7.95 -1.97 -0.59
C GLY A 71 -8.14 -0.86 0.45
N VAL A 72 -9.38 -0.72 0.91
CA VAL A 72 -9.76 0.23 1.98
C VAL A 72 -8.96 -0.05 3.25
N ASN A 73 -8.42 0.99 3.87
CA ASN A 73 -7.61 0.91 5.10
C ASN A 73 -6.36 0.01 4.98
N ALA A 74 -5.93 -0.34 3.78
CA ALA A 74 -4.75 -1.16 3.61
C ALA A 74 -3.49 -0.43 4.08
N SER A 75 -2.53 -1.19 4.62
CA SER A 75 -1.21 -0.69 5.01
C SER A 75 -0.14 -1.54 4.34
N ILE A 76 0.54 -0.96 3.36
CA ILE A 76 1.50 -1.67 2.51
C ILE A 76 2.90 -1.17 2.84
N ALA A 77 3.74 -2.07 3.36
CA ALA A 77 5.11 -1.75 3.72
C ALA A 77 5.95 -1.37 2.49
N ASP A 78 6.94 -0.55 2.73
CA ASP A 78 7.90 -0.08 1.72
C ASP A 78 8.61 -1.26 1.04
N GLY A 79 8.85 -1.14 -0.28
CA GLY A 79 9.49 -2.17 -1.09
C GLY A 79 8.59 -3.33 -1.51
N THR A 80 7.30 -3.33 -1.14
CA THR A 80 6.35 -4.36 -1.59
C THR A 80 6.12 -4.26 -3.09
N ARG A 81 6.11 -5.41 -3.77
CA ARG A 81 5.78 -5.54 -5.20
C ARG A 81 4.45 -6.22 -5.35
N ILE A 82 3.52 -5.57 -6.03
CA ILE A 82 2.19 -6.10 -6.34
C ILE A 82 2.09 -6.23 -7.86
N GLY A 83 1.86 -7.44 -8.33
CA GLY A 83 1.72 -7.76 -9.74
C GLY A 83 0.47 -7.16 -10.39
N ARG A 84 0.14 -7.59 -11.60
CA ARG A 84 -1.06 -7.19 -12.33
C ARG A 84 -2.27 -8.03 -11.92
N ASP A 85 -3.46 -7.47 -12.13
CA ASP A 85 -4.74 -8.14 -11.89
C ASP A 85 -4.91 -8.62 -10.43
N VAL A 86 -4.37 -7.85 -9.46
CA VAL A 86 -4.48 -8.16 -8.03
C VAL A 86 -5.66 -7.42 -7.41
N MET A 87 -6.56 -8.17 -6.80
CA MET A 87 -7.66 -7.64 -6.00
C MET A 87 -7.32 -7.72 -4.51
N MET A 88 -7.50 -6.62 -3.79
CA MET A 88 -7.24 -6.55 -2.35
C MET A 88 -8.50 -6.12 -1.61
N GLY A 89 -8.91 -6.93 -0.65
CA GLY A 89 -10.00 -6.63 0.29
C GLY A 89 -9.62 -5.54 1.30
N PRO A 90 -10.58 -5.11 2.14
CA PRO A 90 -10.33 -4.09 3.15
C PRO A 90 -9.45 -4.58 4.30
N ASP A 91 -8.82 -3.63 4.98
CA ASP A 91 -8.06 -3.85 6.22
C ASP A 91 -6.88 -4.83 6.06
N CYS A 92 -6.29 -4.89 4.88
CA CYS A 92 -5.12 -5.72 4.63
C CYS A 92 -3.83 -5.03 5.09
N VAL A 93 -2.90 -5.82 5.64
CA VAL A 93 -1.60 -5.35 6.10
C VAL A 93 -0.50 -6.18 5.45
N ILE A 94 0.47 -5.55 4.82
CA ILE A 94 1.67 -6.20 4.32
C ILE A 94 2.86 -5.62 5.07
N LEU A 95 3.61 -6.49 5.75
CA LEU A 95 4.79 -6.14 6.54
C LEU A 95 6.06 -6.58 5.79
N ASN A 96 7.16 -5.85 5.98
CA ASN A 96 8.45 -6.17 5.37
C ASN A 96 9.53 -6.56 6.39
N ARG A 97 9.19 -6.64 7.66
CA ARG A 97 10.08 -7.09 8.75
C ARG A 97 9.28 -7.48 9.98
N ASN A 98 9.89 -8.26 10.85
CA ASN A 98 9.36 -8.67 12.13
C ASN A 98 10.23 -8.16 13.29
N HIS A 99 9.74 -8.21 14.50
CA HIS A 99 10.57 -8.09 15.69
C HIS A 99 11.46 -9.33 15.85
N ARG A 100 12.68 -9.14 16.35
CA ARG A 100 13.50 -10.27 16.77
C ARG A 100 12.95 -10.87 18.05
N ILE A 101 12.95 -12.20 18.09
CA ILE A 101 12.40 -12.99 19.21
C ILE A 101 13.36 -14.11 19.64
N ASP A 102 14.59 -14.10 19.13
CA ASP A 102 15.55 -15.21 19.26
C ASP A 102 16.12 -15.33 20.66
N ASP A 103 16.31 -14.21 21.35
CA ASP A 103 16.88 -14.18 22.69
C ASP A 103 15.79 -14.20 23.77
N VAL A 104 15.63 -15.34 24.43
CA VAL A 104 14.65 -15.53 25.51
C VAL A 104 15.04 -14.89 26.82
N THR A 105 16.28 -14.37 26.95
CA THR A 105 16.81 -13.77 28.16
C THR A 105 16.50 -12.30 28.34
N ILE A 106 16.15 -11.61 27.22
CA ILE A 106 15.79 -10.19 27.21
C ILE A 106 14.41 -9.96 26.64
N PRO A 107 13.70 -8.91 27.07
CA PRO A 107 12.39 -8.56 26.52
C PRO A 107 12.45 -8.31 25.01
N MET A 108 11.45 -8.79 24.27
CA MET A 108 11.35 -8.67 22.81
C MET A 108 11.52 -7.23 22.31
N ARG A 109 10.97 -6.24 23.03
CA ARG A 109 11.10 -4.81 22.69
C ARG A 109 12.54 -4.29 22.65
N LEU A 110 13.48 -4.99 23.27
CA LEU A 110 14.91 -4.62 23.32
C LEU A 110 15.76 -5.32 22.25
N GLN A 111 15.19 -6.32 21.55
CA GLN A 111 15.92 -7.09 20.54
C GLN A 111 15.94 -6.42 19.15
N GLY A 112 15.11 -5.38 18.93
CA GLY A 112 15.03 -4.70 17.65
C GLY A 112 14.24 -5.48 16.59
N TYR A 113 14.59 -5.28 15.32
CA TYR A 113 13.88 -5.84 14.19
C TYR A 113 14.76 -6.80 13.40
N SER A 114 14.11 -7.72 12.65
CA SER A 114 14.77 -8.50 11.61
C SER A 114 15.21 -7.60 10.45
N ASP A 115 16.00 -8.15 9.53
CA ASP A 115 16.32 -7.47 8.29
C ASP A 115 15.06 -7.23 7.46
N ILE A 116 15.08 -6.19 6.62
CA ILE A 116 13.97 -5.88 5.72
C ILE A 116 13.92 -6.95 4.62
N GLN A 117 12.78 -7.57 4.47
CA GLN A 117 12.49 -8.57 3.44
C GLN A 117 11.23 -8.12 2.67
N PRO A 118 11.38 -7.56 1.46
CA PRO A 118 10.24 -7.14 0.66
C PRO A 118 9.33 -8.31 0.29
N VAL A 119 8.02 -8.06 0.38
CA VAL A 119 7.00 -9.03 -0.05
C VAL A 119 6.67 -8.84 -1.52
N THR A 120 6.53 -9.93 -2.25
CA THR A 120 6.04 -9.93 -3.64
C THR A 120 4.69 -10.65 -3.70
N ILE A 121 3.69 -9.96 -4.21
CA ILE A 121 2.39 -10.52 -4.59
C ILE A 121 2.42 -10.72 -6.11
N GLU A 122 2.27 -11.95 -6.55
CA GLU A 122 2.29 -12.30 -7.96
C GLU A 122 1.04 -11.81 -8.71
N ASN A 123 0.95 -12.08 -10.01
CA ASN A 123 -0.19 -11.70 -10.82
C ASN A 123 -1.42 -12.54 -10.50
N ASP A 124 -2.61 -11.97 -10.75
CA ASP A 124 -3.90 -12.67 -10.65
C ASP A 124 -4.15 -13.26 -9.26
N VAL A 125 -3.95 -12.44 -8.22
CA VAL A 125 -4.15 -12.82 -6.82
C VAL A 125 -5.34 -12.08 -6.22
N TRP A 126 -6.16 -12.82 -5.51
CA TRP A 126 -7.20 -12.23 -4.66
C TRP A 126 -6.80 -12.34 -3.19
N ILE A 127 -6.59 -11.18 -2.55
CA ILE A 127 -6.35 -11.06 -1.11
C ILE A 127 -7.68 -10.71 -0.46
N GLY A 128 -8.20 -11.58 0.39
CA GLY A 128 -9.44 -11.33 1.15
C GLY A 128 -9.28 -10.18 2.15
N GLY A 129 -10.39 -9.79 2.76
CA GLY A 129 -10.34 -8.74 3.80
C GLY A 129 -9.65 -9.19 5.08
N ARG A 130 -9.00 -8.25 5.78
CA ARG A 130 -8.31 -8.46 7.07
C ARG A 130 -7.16 -9.48 7.03
N VAL A 131 -6.51 -9.59 5.89
CA VAL A 131 -5.34 -10.45 5.73
C VAL A 131 -4.08 -9.69 6.14
N THR A 132 -3.23 -10.34 6.92
CA THR A 132 -1.88 -9.85 7.22
C THR A 132 -0.86 -10.76 6.58
N ILE A 133 0.02 -10.18 5.76
CA ILE A 133 1.12 -10.88 5.08
C ILE A 133 2.42 -10.46 5.75
N PHE A 134 3.17 -11.45 6.21
CA PHE A 134 4.48 -11.28 6.80
C PHE A 134 5.58 -11.64 5.80
N PRO A 135 6.78 -11.04 5.93
CA PRO A 135 7.95 -11.52 5.21
C PRO A 135 8.33 -12.92 5.71
N VAL A 136 8.88 -13.73 4.82
CA VAL A 136 9.29 -15.12 5.10
C VAL A 136 10.77 -15.16 5.41
#